data_a0337e0cd7690e5db8f0ab9db3987119
#
_entry.id   a0337e0cd7690e5db8f0ab9db3987119
#
_cell.length_a   1.000
_cell.length_b   1.000
_cell.length_c   1.000
_cell.angle_alpha   90.00
_cell.angle_beta   90.00
_cell.angle_gamma   90.00
#
_symmetry.space_group_name_H-M   'P 1'
#
loop_
_entity.id
_entity.type
_entity.pdbx_description
1 polymer ?
#
loop_
_entity_poly.entity_id
_entity_poly.type
_entity_poly.pdbx_seq_one_letter_code
_entity_poly.pdbx_strand_id
1 'polypeptide(L)'
;LGIIILFLAFVLLLSSGLLELGGLIKFGLELIWGGSWIGMISEAEPLIYDWLTFKQVLFSGLGLNLLFAFAGLAVILIYIRNSQEGRRQGLMILLLWAVFSIALTFGQLRFLYMSTISMGILISILFFYLLDLIRDRLGESNQRSILPAILILFLFLTLPSIAEVVNTVVYSDPMIKGDWQESMAWLKENSNATSFFDAPVKTPEYSVMCWWDYGNWIMYMAERPVVASNFQAGWEDAAKFYLSESEENATALLDERGSKYVFLDHSMAYGKLGAIANWAHEDLTTYFMAQDYSGTQITVIPTQRLFNTTLGKLYYFDAAGTGHFRLIYESRTFLGENPAKAQVKIFEYVPGALIRVRTGADQKVGCLLNMTSNQDRPFIYANQAAPKNGVMEMRVPYSTESRYECAAADPYLIFSGNQMGVRMKHVNVSEDDVLQGRTIEVAF
;
A
#
# COMPACT_ATOMS: atom_id res chain seq x y z
N LEU A 1 -14.26 43.17 15.13
CA LEU A 1 -14.28 43.83 13.82
C LEU A 1 -12.96 43.60 13.08
N GLY A 2 -11.78 43.81 13.72
CA GLY A 2 -10.45 43.61 13.09
C GLY A 2 -10.18 42.23 12.55
N ILE A 3 -10.59 41.15 13.25
CA ILE A 3 -10.43 39.76 12.79
C ILE A 3 -11.31 39.46 11.58
N ILE A 4 -12.52 40.03 11.53
CA ILE A 4 -13.44 39.87 10.40
C ILE A 4 -12.88 40.60 9.18
N ILE A 5 -12.31 41.79 9.35
CA ILE A 5 -11.67 42.56 8.26
C ILE A 5 -10.43 41.85 7.76
N LEU A 6 -9.59 41.28 8.62
CA LEU A 6 -8.43 40.48 8.24
C LEU A 6 -8.85 39.21 7.51
N PHE A 7 -9.91 38.54 7.95
CA PHE A 7 -10.45 37.35 7.27
C PHE A 7 -11.02 37.71 5.90
N LEU A 8 -11.78 38.80 5.78
CA LEU A 8 -12.32 39.27 4.50
C LEU A 8 -11.20 39.75 3.55
N ALA A 9 -10.18 40.45 4.06
CA ALA A 9 -9.02 40.87 3.29
C ALA A 9 -8.21 39.63 2.81
N PHE A 10 -8.07 38.62 3.63
CA PHE A 10 -7.45 37.35 3.28
C PHE A 10 -8.24 36.61 2.19
N VAL A 11 -9.58 36.55 2.32
CA VAL A 11 -10.46 35.94 1.30
C VAL A 11 -10.41 36.73 -0.01
N LEU A 12 -10.36 38.06 0.03
CA LEU A 12 -10.21 38.92 -1.15
C LEU A 12 -8.84 38.77 -1.81
N LEU A 13 -7.75 38.63 -1.06
CA LEU A 13 -6.41 38.32 -1.56
C LEU A 13 -6.36 36.95 -2.23
N LEU A 14 -7.09 35.98 -1.69
CA LEU A 14 -7.23 34.64 -2.28
C LEU A 14 -8.05 34.65 -3.58
N SER A 15 -9.10 35.46 -3.65
CA SER A 15 -9.96 35.56 -4.85
C SER A 15 -9.31 36.36 -5.99
N SER A 16 -8.29 37.17 -5.70
CA SER A 16 -7.64 38.03 -6.70
C SER A 16 -6.58 37.34 -7.57
N GLY A 17 -6.35 36.03 -7.39
CA GLY A 17 -5.40 35.25 -8.18
C GLY A 17 -3.92 35.67 -8.03
N LEU A 18 -3.61 36.57 -7.12
CA LEU A 18 -2.27 37.12 -6.89
C LEU A 18 -1.31 36.12 -6.18
N LEU A 19 -1.84 35.01 -5.71
CA LEU A 19 -1.05 33.91 -5.16
C LEU A 19 -1.65 32.60 -5.64
N GLU A 20 -0.82 31.64 -6.01
CA GLU A 20 -1.20 30.22 -6.26
C GLU A 20 -1.92 29.54 -5.06
N LEU A 21 -2.22 30.32 -4.04
CA LEU A 21 -2.97 29.96 -2.82
C LEU A 21 -4.40 29.48 -3.14
N GLY A 22 -5.03 29.97 -4.21
CA GLY A 22 -6.36 29.50 -4.62
C GLY A 22 -6.36 28.03 -5.00
N GLY A 23 -5.32 27.59 -5.69
CA GLY A 23 -5.08 26.17 -6.00
C GLY A 23 -4.80 25.33 -4.76
N LEU A 24 -3.97 25.85 -3.84
CA LEU A 24 -3.66 25.18 -2.57
C LEU A 24 -4.87 25.06 -1.64
N ILE A 25 -5.74 26.08 -1.59
CA ILE A 25 -6.98 26.04 -0.80
C ILE A 25 -7.99 25.09 -1.44
N LYS A 26 -8.16 25.14 -2.76
CA LYS A 26 -9.01 24.18 -3.47
C LYS A 26 -8.53 22.76 -3.25
N PHE A 27 -7.23 22.53 -3.40
CA PHE A 27 -6.60 21.25 -3.09
C PHE A 27 -6.81 20.83 -1.62
N GLY A 28 -6.62 21.77 -0.66
CA GLY A 28 -6.86 21.52 0.76
C GLY A 28 -8.33 21.22 1.06
N LEU A 29 -9.27 21.89 0.40
CA LEU A 29 -10.70 21.61 0.53
C LEU A 29 -11.07 20.27 -0.11
N GLU A 30 -10.54 19.96 -1.28
CA GLU A 30 -10.69 18.65 -1.92
C GLU A 30 -10.07 17.54 -1.04
N LEU A 31 -8.95 17.82 -0.39
CA LEU A 31 -8.31 16.91 0.56
C LEU A 31 -9.17 16.66 1.81
N ILE A 32 -9.93 17.62 2.27
CA ILE A 32 -10.79 17.53 3.48
C ILE A 32 -12.15 16.94 3.15
N TRP A 33 -12.76 17.31 2.02
CA TRP A 33 -14.11 16.92 1.62
C TRP A 33 -14.21 15.79 0.60
N GLY A 34 -13.07 15.17 0.24
CA GLY A 34 -13.06 14.00 -0.61
C GLY A 34 -13.12 14.33 -2.11
N GLY A 35 -11.97 14.51 -2.75
CA GLY A 35 -11.83 14.34 -4.19
C GLY A 35 -11.98 12.86 -4.56
N SER A 36 -12.31 12.54 -5.81
CA SER A 36 -12.59 11.18 -6.29
C SER A 36 -11.50 10.13 -6.01
N TRP A 37 -10.25 10.57 -5.82
CA TRP A 37 -9.10 9.72 -5.50
C TRP A 37 -8.88 9.50 -3.99
N ILE A 38 -9.39 10.39 -3.14
CA ILE A 38 -9.21 10.32 -1.67
C ILE A 38 -10.04 9.19 -1.07
N GLY A 39 -11.22 8.88 -1.65
CA GLY A 39 -12.08 7.78 -1.21
C GLY A 39 -11.49 6.38 -1.38
N MET A 40 -10.26 6.25 -1.92
CA MET A 40 -9.52 4.99 -2.00
C MET A 40 -8.51 4.81 -0.88
N ILE A 41 -8.31 5.84 -0.06
CA ILE A 41 -7.43 5.79 1.10
C ILE A 41 -8.34 5.54 2.30
N SER A 42 -8.25 4.37 2.92
CA SER A 42 -9.12 3.97 4.05
C SER A 42 -9.11 4.98 5.22
N GLU A 43 -7.99 5.67 5.43
CA GLU A 43 -7.86 6.71 6.43
C GLU A 43 -8.60 8.02 6.06
N ALA A 44 -8.91 8.20 4.78
CA ALA A 44 -9.64 9.36 4.27
C ALA A 44 -11.16 9.13 4.19
N GLU A 45 -11.62 7.95 4.52
CA GLU A 45 -13.05 7.67 4.63
C GLU A 45 -13.69 8.48 5.76
N PRO A 46 -14.96 8.89 5.61
CA PRO A 46 -15.72 9.51 6.67
C PRO A 46 -15.82 8.60 7.90
N LEU A 47 -15.75 9.17 9.10
CA LEU A 47 -15.92 8.41 10.35
C LEU A 47 -17.28 7.67 10.38
N ILE A 48 -18.31 8.29 9.80
CA ILE A 48 -19.67 7.74 9.73
C ILE A 48 -20.18 7.97 8.32
N TYR A 49 -20.44 6.88 7.60
CA TYR A 49 -21.05 6.93 6.27
C TYR A 49 -22.37 6.13 6.18
N ASP A 50 -22.66 5.26 7.16
CA ASP A 50 -23.91 4.52 7.26
C ASP A 50 -24.32 4.25 8.72
N TRP A 51 -25.47 3.59 8.92
CA TRP A 51 -25.98 3.26 10.25
C TRP A 51 -25.11 2.20 10.97
N LEU A 52 -24.45 1.33 10.22
CA LEU A 52 -23.57 0.31 10.80
C LEU A 52 -22.30 0.93 11.36
N THR A 53 -21.64 1.79 10.60
CA THR A 53 -20.47 2.55 11.06
C THR A 53 -20.80 3.49 12.21
N PHE A 54 -21.97 4.13 12.21
CA PHE A 54 -22.44 4.90 13.36
C PHE A 54 -22.49 4.05 14.64
N LYS A 55 -23.08 2.85 14.57
CA LYS A 55 -23.09 1.93 15.71
C LYS A 55 -21.68 1.50 16.13
N GLN A 56 -20.81 1.17 15.19
CA GLN A 56 -19.44 0.78 15.49
C GLN A 56 -18.67 1.91 16.19
N VAL A 57 -18.77 3.15 15.69
CA VAL A 57 -18.15 4.32 16.31
C VAL A 57 -18.68 4.55 17.73
N LEU A 58 -20.00 4.40 17.93
CA LEU A 58 -20.63 4.66 19.23
C LEU A 58 -20.32 3.55 20.25
N PHE A 59 -20.28 2.27 19.85
CA PHE A 59 -20.22 1.14 20.78
C PHE A 59 -18.84 0.50 20.90
N SER A 60 -17.96 0.60 19.90
CA SER A 60 -16.63 0.01 19.93
C SER A 60 -15.48 1.00 19.77
N GLY A 61 -15.62 2.03 18.95
CA GLY A 61 -14.55 3.00 18.69
C GLY A 61 -14.44 4.09 19.77
N LEU A 62 -15.04 5.25 19.52
CA LEU A 62 -15.04 6.35 20.46
C LEU A 62 -15.93 6.11 21.69
N GLY A 63 -16.88 5.21 21.57
CA GLY A 63 -17.78 4.82 22.65
C GLY A 63 -18.54 6.01 23.24
N LEU A 64 -18.82 5.95 24.55
CA LEU A 64 -19.45 7.02 25.28
C LEU A 64 -18.60 8.30 25.36
N ASN A 65 -17.31 8.23 25.04
CA ASN A 65 -16.41 9.38 25.05
C ASN A 65 -16.87 10.48 24.09
N LEU A 66 -17.45 10.12 22.96
CA LEU A 66 -18.03 11.09 22.03
C LEU A 66 -19.20 11.87 22.64
N LEU A 67 -20.10 11.18 23.34
CA LEU A 67 -21.21 11.81 24.05
C LEU A 67 -20.74 12.72 25.19
N PHE A 68 -19.74 12.28 25.95
CA PHE A 68 -19.13 13.09 26.99
C PHE A 68 -18.42 14.33 26.44
N ALA A 69 -17.76 14.22 25.29
CA ALA A 69 -17.13 15.36 24.62
C ALA A 69 -18.20 16.39 24.18
N PHE A 70 -19.33 15.97 23.61
CA PHE A 70 -20.42 16.88 23.29
C PHE A 70 -21.04 17.53 24.54
N ALA A 71 -21.20 16.79 25.62
CA ALA A 71 -21.62 17.38 26.90
C ALA A 71 -20.58 18.38 27.41
N GLY A 72 -19.30 18.10 27.27
CA GLY A 72 -18.20 19.02 27.60
C GLY A 72 -18.25 20.33 26.78
N LEU A 73 -18.59 20.25 25.48
CA LEU A 73 -18.83 21.46 24.66
C LEU A 73 -19.96 22.32 25.25
N ALA A 74 -21.05 21.72 25.69
CA ALA A 74 -22.14 22.46 26.35
C ALA A 74 -21.66 23.16 27.65
N VAL A 75 -20.83 22.49 28.43
CA VAL A 75 -20.21 23.09 29.66
C VAL A 75 -19.29 24.24 29.30
N ILE A 76 -18.48 24.14 28.25
CA ILE A 76 -17.64 25.28 27.82
C ILE A 76 -18.49 26.49 27.47
N LEU A 77 -19.65 26.34 26.82
CA LEU A 77 -20.56 27.45 26.52
C LEU A 77 -21.09 28.11 27.79
N ILE A 78 -21.39 27.31 28.84
CA ILE A 78 -21.76 27.83 30.16
C ILE A 78 -20.62 28.64 30.76
N TYR A 79 -19.39 28.12 30.71
CA TYR A 79 -18.21 28.82 31.24
C TYR A 79 -17.89 30.11 30.46
N ILE A 80 -18.00 30.12 29.15
CA ILE A 80 -17.81 31.30 28.29
C ILE A 80 -18.77 32.43 28.74
N ARG A 81 -20.06 32.06 28.95
CA ARG A 81 -21.07 33.02 29.37
C ARG A 81 -20.78 33.67 30.73
N ASN A 82 -20.20 32.90 31.65
CA ASN A 82 -19.98 33.32 33.05
C ASN A 82 -18.55 33.80 33.33
N SER A 83 -17.65 33.83 32.35
CA SER A 83 -16.23 34.17 32.54
C SER A 83 -15.90 35.62 32.21
N GLN A 84 -14.87 36.15 32.88
CA GLN A 84 -14.26 37.44 32.56
C GLN A 84 -13.53 37.37 31.18
N GLU A 85 -13.23 38.54 30.60
CA GLU A 85 -12.81 38.67 29.20
C GLU A 85 -11.59 37.82 28.81
N GLY A 86 -10.49 37.83 29.54
CA GLY A 86 -9.29 37.06 29.22
C GLY A 86 -9.51 35.54 29.24
N ARG A 87 -10.21 35.05 30.28
CA ARG A 87 -10.59 33.62 30.37
C ARG A 87 -11.59 33.22 29.27
N ARG A 88 -12.53 34.12 28.96
CA ARG A 88 -13.51 33.92 27.89
C ARG A 88 -12.87 33.74 26.54
N GLN A 89 -11.82 34.54 26.21
CA GLN A 89 -11.08 34.38 24.95
C GLN A 89 -10.39 33.01 24.84
N GLY A 90 -9.71 32.55 25.90
CA GLY A 90 -9.10 31.22 25.91
C GLY A 90 -10.11 30.07 25.71
N LEU A 91 -11.27 30.17 26.41
CA LEU A 91 -12.35 29.20 26.25
C LEU A 91 -12.97 29.22 24.85
N MET A 92 -13.08 30.40 24.19
CA MET A 92 -13.55 30.49 22.81
C MET A 92 -12.57 29.86 21.83
N ILE A 93 -11.26 30.04 22.00
CA ILE A 93 -10.24 29.41 21.19
C ILE A 93 -10.34 27.88 21.35
N LEU A 94 -10.45 27.38 22.56
CA LEU A 94 -10.60 25.95 22.84
C LEU A 94 -11.88 25.37 22.19
N LEU A 95 -13.01 26.10 22.31
CA LEU A 95 -14.27 25.71 21.66
C LEU A 95 -14.13 25.60 20.16
N LEU A 96 -13.57 26.66 19.53
CA LEU A 96 -13.38 26.67 18.07
C LEU A 96 -12.46 25.53 17.61
N TRP A 97 -11.33 25.31 18.30
CA TRP A 97 -10.42 24.22 17.99
C TRP A 97 -11.07 22.86 18.19
N ALA A 98 -11.82 22.64 19.25
CA ALA A 98 -12.50 21.38 19.51
C ALA A 98 -13.59 21.09 18.46
N VAL A 99 -14.43 22.08 18.15
CA VAL A 99 -15.48 21.94 17.12
C VAL A 99 -14.85 21.66 15.76
N PHE A 100 -13.79 22.38 15.39
CA PHE A 100 -13.10 22.20 14.12
C PHE A 100 -12.44 20.81 14.02
N SER A 101 -11.69 20.38 15.03
CA SER A 101 -11.03 19.08 15.03
C SER A 101 -12.03 17.91 14.99
N ILE A 102 -13.13 18.01 15.73
CA ILE A 102 -14.20 17.01 15.71
C ILE A 102 -14.89 16.99 14.34
N ALA A 103 -15.20 18.14 13.76
CA ALA A 103 -15.83 18.23 12.44
C ALA A 103 -14.93 17.63 11.34
N LEU A 104 -13.62 17.89 11.37
CA LEU A 104 -12.67 17.26 10.46
C LEU A 104 -12.67 15.73 10.57
N THR A 105 -12.77 15.21 11.79
CA THR A 105 -12.80 13.75 12.03
C THR A 105 -14.06 13.08 11.44
N PHE A 106 -15.19 13.77 11.49
CA PHE A 106 -16.41 13.29 10.82
C PHE A 106 -16.24 13.27 9.29
N GLY A 107 -15.47 14.21 8.74
CA GLY A 107 -15.13 14.23 7.32
C GLY A 107 -14.14 13.13 6.92
N GLN A 108 -13.14 12.87 7.75
CA GLN A 108 -12.11 11.86 7.47
C GLN A 108 -11.51 11.28 8.75
N LEU A 109 -11.42 9.95 8.79
CA LEU A 109 -10.92 9.20 9.93
C LEU A 109 -9.49 9.60 10.36
N ARG A 110 -8.63 9.97 9.40
CA ARG A 110 -7.23 10.39 9.68
C ARG A 110 -7.09 11.59 10.62
N PHE A 111 -8.13 12.41 10.80
CA PHE A 111 -8.10 13.51 11.76
C PHE A 111 -8.46 13.10 13.20
N LEU A 112 -8.76 11.81 13.42
CA LEU A 112 -9.14 11.27 14.73
C LEU A 112 -8.08 11.57 15.79
N TYR A 113 -6.79 11.48 15.45
CA TYR A 113 -5.70 11.78 16.40
C TYR A 113 -5.70 13.24 16.89
N MET A 114 -6.17 14.18 16.07
CA MET A 114 -6.30 15.59 16.49
C MET A 114 -7.50 15.78 17.41
N SER A 115 -8.63 15.13 17.10
CA SER A 115 -9.85 15.27 17.88
C SER A 115 -9.80 14.54 19.22
N THR A 116 -9.02 13.47 19.35
CA THR A 116 -8.87 12.74 20.62
C THR A 116 -8.30 13.62 21.73
N ILE A 117 -7.38 14.53 21.40
CA ILE A 117 -6.83 15.49 22.37
C ILE A 117 -7.91 16.48 22.83
N SER A 118 -8.66 17.07 21.89
CA SER A 118 -9.74 18.00 22.21
C SER A 118 -10.85 17.31 22.99
N MET A 119 -11.23 16.08 22.63
CA MET A 119 -12.22 15.28 23.36
C MET A 119 -11.76 15.01 24.80
N GLY A 120 -10.50 14.62 25.01
CA GLY A 120 -9.96 14.41 26.36
C GLY A 120 -10.06 15.65 27.25
N ILE A 121 -9.78 16.83 26.69
CA ILE A 121 -9.94 18.11 27.43
C ILE A 121 -11.42 18.38 27.73
N LEU A 122 -12.33 18.18 26.75
CA LEU A 122 -13.76 18.40 26.94
C LEU A 122 -14.34 17.47 28.01
N ILE A 123 -13.96 16.20 27.98
CA ILE A 123 -14.36 15.19 28.96
C ILE A 123 -13.87 15.59 30.37
N SER A 124 -12.64 16.07 30.47
CA SER A 124 -12.09 16.54 31.73
C SER A 124 -12.87 17.76 32.27
N ILE A 125 -13.21 18.71 31.39
CA ILE A 125 -14.03 19.88 31.75
C ILE A 125 -15.41 19.43 32.25
N LEU A 126 -16.06 18.51 31.57
CA LEU A 126 -17.33 17.91 31.99
C LEU A 126 -17.20 17.26 33.39
N PHE A 127 -16.16 16.46 33.56
CA PHE A 127 -15.91 15.76 34.83
C PHE A 127 -15.77 16.73 35.99
N PHE A 128 -14.94 17.76 35.87
CA PHE A 128 -14.76 18.75 36.92
C PHE A 128 -16.02 19.61 37.16
N TYR A 129 -16.77 19.93 36.11
CA TYR A 129 -18.06 20.60 36.23
C TYR A 129 -19.07 19.78 37.04
N LEU A 130 -19.18 18.49 36.77
CA LEU A 130 -20.05 17.59 37.50
C LEU A 130 -19.61 17.44 38.97
N LEU A 131 -18.31 17.39 39.22
CA LEU A 131 -17.76 17.38 40.57
C LEU A 131 -18.15 18.63 41.35
N ASP A 132 -17.98 19.81 40.75
CA ASP A 132 -18.34 21.09 41.40
C ASP A 132 -19.84 21.16 41.67
N LEU A 133 -20.68 20.76 40.71
CA LEU A 133 -22.13 20.72 40.88
C LEU A 133 -22.59 19.81 42.01
N ILE A 134 -21.92 18.67 42.20
CA ILE A 134 -22.22 17.74 43.28
C ILE A 134 -21.69 18.26 44.61
N ARG A 135 -20.51 18.86 44.60
CA ARG A 135 -19.91 19.47 45.78
C ARG A 135 -20.78 20.57 46.36
N ASP A 136 -21.37 21.40 45.50
CA ASP A 136 -22.25 22.50 45.92
C ASP A 136 -23.59 22.00 46.51
N ARG A 137 -24.02 20.80 46.15
CA ARG A 137 -25.30 20.23 46.63
C ARG A 137 -25.18 19.34 47.86
N LEU A 138 -23.96 18.91 48.21
CA LEU A 138 -23.71 17.96 49.29
C LEU A 138 -22.96 18.62 50.44
N GLY A 139 -23.41 18.37 51.63
CA GLY A 139 -22.68 18.82 52.83
C GLY A 139 -21.27 18.22 52.93
N GLU A 140 -20.34 18.88 53.60
CA GLU A 140 -18.92 18.50 53.65
C GLU A 140 -18.65 17.05 54.09
N SER A 141 -19.51 16.45 54.92
CA SER A 141 -19.36 15.07 55.39
C SER A 141 -19.56 14.03 54.29
N ASN A 142 -20.39 14.32 53.30
CA ASN A 142 -20.73 13.38 52.23
C ASN A 142 -19.79 13.51 51.03
N GLN A 143 -19.05 14.63 50.91
CA GLN A 143 -18.13 14.85 49.79
C GLN A 143 -17.00 13.80 49.70
N ARG A 144 -16.46 13.36 50.86
CA ARG A 144 -15.36 12.38 50.92
C ARG A 144 -15.73 11.01 50.37
N SER A 145 -17.01 10.62 50.48
CA SER A 145 -17.49 9.29 50.01
C SER A 145 -17.95 9.31 48.57
N ILE A 146 -18.39 10.44 48.03
CA ILE A 146 -18.98 10.54 46.71
C ILE A 146 -17.94 10.75 45.61
N LEU A 147 -16.85 11.48 45.90
CA LEU A 147 -15.77 11.70 44.97
C LEU A 147 -15.18 10.37 44.42
N PRO A 148 -14.83 9.38 45.26
CA PRO A 148 -14.40 8.07 44.79
C PRO A 148 -15.47 7.35 43.95
N ALA A 149 -16.77 7.45 44.32
CA ALA A 149 -17.85 6.81 43.63
C ALA A 149 -18.03 7.39 42.20
N ILE A 150 -17.91 8.70 42.02
CA ILE A 150 -17.97 9.35 40.71
C ILE A 150 -16.77 8.97 39.86
N LEU A 151 -15.57 8.92 40.44
CA LEU A 151 -14.38 8.48 39.76
C LEU A 151 -14.50 7.02 39.27
N ILE A 152 -15.00 6.14 40.13
CA ILE A 152 -15.25 4.72 39.79
C ILE A 152 -16.30 4.62 38.66
N LEU A 153 -17.41 5.36 38.79
CA LEU A 153 -18.43 5.38 37.72
C LEU A 153 -17.86 5.86 36.41
N PHE A 154 -17.08 6.94 36.43
CA PHE A 154 -16.45 7.49 35.23
C PHE A 154 -15.45 6.50 34.59
N LEU A 155 -14.61 5.86 35.41
CA LEU A 155 -13.71 4.81 34.97
C LEU A 155 -14.49 3.64 34.38
N PHE A 156 -15.58 3.20 35.03
CA PHE A 156 -16.42 2.12 34.53
C PHE A 156 -17.04 2.46 33.17
N LEU A 157 -17.49 3.69 32.96
CA LEU A 157 -18.06 4.13 31.67
C LEU A 157 -17.01 4.25 30.56
N THR A 158 -15.75 4.50 30.90
CA THR A 158 -14.63 4.56 29.93
C THR A 158 -13.94 3.20 29.71
N LEU A 159 -14.19 2.22 30.58
CA LEU A 159 -13.56 0.90 30.54
C LEU A 159 -13.71 0.17 29.19
N PRO A 160 -14.87 0.19 28.48
CA PRO A 160 -14.99 -0.43 27.19
C PRO A 160 -14.01 0.14 26.15
N SER A 161 -13.82 1.46 26.12
CA SER A 161 -12.87 2.11 25.21
C SER A 161 -11.42 1.75 25.56
N ILE A 162 -11.10 1.63 26.85
CA ILE A 162 -9.78 1.19 27.31
C ILE A 162 -9.55 -0.27 26.89
N ALA A 163 -10.54 -1.15 27.10
CA ALA A 163 -10.46 -2.55 26.73
C ALA A 163 -10.25 -2.71 25.22
N GLU A 164 -10.93 -1.92 24.39
CA GLU A 164 -10.77 -1.93 22.94
C GLU A 164 -9.35 -1.50 22.52
N VAL A 165 -8.81 -0.43 23.13
CA VAL A 165 -7.43 0.01 22.87
C VAL A 165 -6.44 -1.07 23.25
N VAL A 166 -6.59 -1.69 24.43
CA VAL A 166 -5.72 -2.80 24.89
C VAL A 166 -5.81 -3.97 23.92
N ASN A 167 -7.02 -4.35 23.54
CA ASN A 167 -7.24 -5.43 22.58
C ASN A 167 -6.57 -5.14 21.23
N THR A 168 -6.75 -3.94 20.70
CA THR A 168 -6.13 -3.52 19.44
C THR A 168 -4.60 -3.51 19.55
N VAL A 169 -4.02 -2.97 20.63
CA VAL A 169 -2.56 -2.87 20.77
C VAL A 169 -1.91 -4.24 21.01
N VAL A 170 -2.56 -5.11 21.79
CA VAL A 170 -1.98 -6.41 22.18
C VAL A 170 -2.19 -7.48 21.12
N TYR A 171 -3.32 -7.45 20.41
CA TYR A 171 -3.73 -8.51 19.48
C TYR A 171 -3.75 -8.11 18.01
N SER A 172 -3.47 -6.84 17.67
CA SER A 172 -3.31 -6.48 16.26
C SER A 172 -2.01 -7.04 15.71
N ASP A 173 -2.07 -7.52 14.47
CA ASP A 173 -0.87 -7.90 13.74
C ASP A 173 0.08 -6.70 13.60
N PRO A 174 1.40 -6.92 13.59
CA PRO A 174 2.34 -5.87 13.29
C PRO A 174 2.01 -5.20 11.94
N MET A 175 2.11 -3.88 11.88
CA MET A 175 1.86 -3.12 10.65
C MET A 175 2.71 -3.64 9.50
N ILE A 176 3.97 -3.99 9.76
CA ILE A 176 4.87 -4.63 8.80
C ILE A 176 4.98 -6.10 9.19
N LYS A 177 4.36 -6.97 8.40
CA LYS A 177 4.38 -8.42 8.62
C LYS A 177 5.80 -8.99 8.49
N GLY A 178 6.07 -10.11 9.15
CA GLY A 178 7.39 -10.75 9.16
C GLY A 178 7.95 -11.03 7.78
N ASP A 179 7.10 -11.47 6.83
CA ASP A 179 7.49 -11.72 5.44
C ASP A 179 8.06 -10.48 4.75
N TRP A 180 7.46 -9.30 5.00
CA TRP A 180 7.97 -8.03 4.49
C TRP A 180 9.28 -7.64 5.15
N GLN A 181 9.41 -7.80 6.48
CA GLN A 181 10.64 -7.51 7.21
C GLN A 181 11.79 -8.37 6.71
N GLU A 182 11.59 -9.67 6.58
CA GLU A 182 12.58 -10.62 6.06
C GLU A 182 12.97 -10.30 4.61
N SER A 183 11.99 -9.99 3.76
CA SER A 183 12.24 -9.66 2.35
C SER A 183 13.08 -8.38 2.19
N MET A 184 12.81 -7.36 3.01
CA MET A 184 13.57 -6.12 2.99
C MET A 184 14.99 -6.30 3.56
N ALA A 185 15.13 -7.08 4.63
CA ALA A 185 16.44 -7.44 5.17
C ALA A 185 17.27 -8.22 4.14
N TRP A 186 16.64 -9.19 3.47
CA TRP A 186 17.30 -9.94 2.41
C TRP A 186 17.75 -9.02 1.26
N LEU A 187 16.92 -8.09 0.81
CA LEU A 187 17.31 -7.14 -0.24
C LEU A 187 18.51 -6.28 0.19
N LYS A 188 18.51 -5.80 1.44
CA LYS A 188 19.61 -5.01 1.98
C LYS A 188 20.94 -5.78 1.93
N GLU A 189 20.91 -7.04 2.30
CA GLU A 189 22.12 -7.89 2.38
C GLU A 189 22.58 -8.40 1.02
N ASN A 190 21.66 -8.65 0.08
CA ASN A 190 21.93 -9.30 -1.20
C ASN A 190 21.94 -8.35 -2.40
N SER A 191 21.83 -7.05 -2.19
CA SER A 191 21.94 -6.04 -3.25
C SER A 191 23.01 -5.03 -2.94
N ASN A 192 23.60 -4.43 -3.99
CA ASN A 192 24.60 -3.39 -3.81
C ASN A 192 23.99 -2.18 -3.08
N ALA A 193 24.73 -1.60 -2.14
CA ALA A 193 24.34 -0.34 -1.53
C ALA A 193 24.25 0.76 -2.59
N THR A 194 23.35 1.73 -2.37
CA THR A 194 23.20 2.90 -3.23
C THR A 194 23.62 4.16 -2.49
N SER A 195 24.00 5.18 -3.23
CA SER A 195 24.34 6.49 -2.65
C SER A 195 23.13 7.21 -2.02
N PHE A 196 21.91 6.74 -2.28
CA PHE A 196 20.67 7.34 -1.80
C PHE A 196 20.62 7.50 -0.28
N PHE A 197 21.02 6.48 0.48
CA PHE A 197 20.88 6.49 1.93
C PHE A 197 21.90 7.43 2.60
N ASP A 198 23.15 7.39 2.13
CA ASP A 198 24.23 8.20 2.69
C ASP A 198 24.32 9.60 2.07
N ALA A 199 23.85 9.76 0.84
CA ALA A 199 23.91 11.02 0.09
C ALA A 199 22.64 11.23 -0.75
N PRO A 200 21.49 11.59 -0.14
CA PRO A 200 20.18 11.62 -0.78
C PRO A 200 20.03 12.67 -1.89
N VAL A 201 20.97 13.61 -2.01
CA VAL A 201 21.02 14.57 -3.12
C VAL A 201 21.65 14.04 -4.40
N LYS A 202 22.30 12.88 -4.36
CA LYS A 202 22.84 12.24 -5.55
C LYS A 202 21.77 11.37 -6.21
N THR A 203 21.78 11.30 -7.54
CA THR A 203 21.00 10.31 -8.26
C THR A 203 21.51 8.92 -7.88
N PRO A 204 20.64 8.04 -7.34
CA PRO A 204 21.06 6.71 -6.95
C PRO A 204 21.43 5.84 -8.16
N GLU A 205 22.26 4.83 -7.95
CA GLU A 205 22.75 3.91 -8.98
C GLU A 205 21.61 3.06 -9.56
N TYR A 206 20.58 2.78 -8.76
CA TYR A 206 19.36 2.11 -9.17
C TYR A 206 18.23 2.42 -8.18
N SER A 207 17.00 2.08 -8.56
CA SER A 207 15.81 2.16 -7.72
C SER A 207 15.11 0.80 -7.60
N VAL A 208 14.07 0.75 -6.76
CA VAL A 208 13.18 -0.39 -6.57
C VAL A 208 11.78 -0.01 -7.01
N MET A 209 11.21 -0.75 -7.96
CA MET A 209 9.81 -0.64 -8.33
C MET A 209 8.95 -1.35 -7.28
N CYS A 210 8.06 -0.60 -6.65
CA CYS A 210 7.13 -1.12 -5.66
C CYS A 210 5.81 -0.35 -5.71
N TRP A 211 4.76 -0.92 -5.12
CA TRP A 211 3.54 -0.17 -4.86
C TRP A 211 3.77 0.88 -3.76
N TRP A 212 3.16 2.04 -3.88
CA TRP A 212 3.43 3.21 -3.04
C TRP A 212 3.25 2.96 -1.54
N ASP A 213 2.34 2.08 -1.12
CA ASP A 213 2.12 1.72 0.29
C ASP A 213 3.38 1.16 0.96
N TYR A 214 4.26 0.53 0.19
CA TYR A 214 5.45 -0.17 0.70
C TYR A 214 6.73 0.65 0.58
N GLY A 215 6.70 1.76 -0.15
CA GLY A 215 7.90 2.52 -0.47
C GLY A 215 8.66 2.98 0.76
N ASN A 216 7.97 3.56 1.76
CA ASN A 216 8.63 4.01 2.98
C ASN A 216 9.25 2.86 3.79
N TRP A 217 8.65 1.66 3.75
CA TRP A 217 9.21 0.49 4.42
C TRP A 217 10.51 0.05 3.75
N ILE A 218 10.54 -0.01 2.41
CA ILE A 218 11.72 -0.39 1.64
C ILE A 218 12.83 0.65 1.84
N MET A 219 12.52 1.96 1.77
CA MET A 219 13.50 3.01 2.02
C MET A 219 14.12 2.91 3.41
N TYR A 220 13.32 2.65 4.43
CA TYR A 220 13.79 2.61 5.81
C TYR A 220 14.52 1.31 6.15
N MET A 221 13.97 0.15 5.80
CA MET A 221 14.51 -1.14 6.22
C MET A 221 15.54 -1.71 5.24
N ALA A 222 15.29 -1.61 3.94
CA ALA A 222 16.24 -2.08 2.94
C ALA A 222 17.28 -1.03 2.56
N GLU A 223 17.09 0.24 2.95
CA GLU A 223 18.00 1.35 2.61
C GLU A 223 18.18 1.49 1.09
N ARG A 224 17.11 1.30 0.33
CA ARG A 224 17.10 1.40 -1.15
C ARG A 224 16.08 2.42 -1.62
N PRO A 225 16.42 3.23 -2.65
CA PRO A 225 15.50 4.17 -3.22
C PRO A 225 14.37 3.46 -3.95
N VAL A 226 13.20 4.06 -3.96
CA VAL A 226 11.98 3.49 -4.56
C VAL A 226 11.39 4.40 -5.62
N VAL A 227 10.66 3.82 -6.57
CA VAL A 227 9.92 4.59 -7.58
C VAL A 227 8.69 5.26 -6.94
N ALA A 228 7.96 4.52 -6.11
CA ALA A 228 6.73 5.01 -5.51
C ALA A 228 6.78 4.97 -3.98
N SER A 229 6.23 5.99 -3.32
CA SER A 229 6.20 6.10 -1.86
C SER A 229 4.91 6.72 -1.35
N ASN A 230 4.68 6.67 -0.03
CA ASN A 230 3.51 7.26 0.63
C ASN A 230 3.42 8.79 0.50
N PHE A 231 4.46 9.46 0.00
CA PHE A 231 4.43 10.89 -0.37
C PHE A 231 3.84 11.14 -1.75
N GLN A 232 3.20 10.14 -2.34
CA GLN A 232 2.50 10.21 -3.63
C GLN A 232 3.42 10.54 -4.82
N ALA A 233 4.70 10.16 -4.74
CA ALA A 233 5.61 10.20 -5.88
C ALA A 233 5.57 8.86 -6.62
N GLY A 234 5.60 8.86 -7.95
CA GLY A 234 5.78 7.69 -8.81
C GLY A 234 4.65 6.65 -8.81
N TRP A 235 3.51 6.94 -8.19
CA TRP A 235 2.38 6.01 -8.05
C TRP A 235 1.71 5.64 -9.38
N GLU A 236 1.58 6.60 -10.31
CA GLU A 236 1.04 6.33 -11.66
C GLU A 236 1.94 5.39 -12.45
N ASP A 237 3.26 5.59 -12.39
CA ASP A 237 4.21 4.75 -13.10
C ASP A 237 4.22 3.33 -12.53
N ALA A 238 4.15 3.22 -11.20
CA ALA A 238 4.03 1.92 -10.55
C ALA A 238 2.72 1.20 -10.97
N ALA A 239 1.58 1.91 -10.98
CA ALA A 239 0.31 1.34 -11.42
C ALA A 239 0.37 0.89 -12.90
N LYS A 240 0.87 1.75 -13.78
CA LYS A 240 1.04 1.43 -15.22
C LYS A 240 2.01 0.26 -15.44
N PHE A 241 3.11 0.19 -14.66
CA PHE A 241 4.05 -0.92 -14.69
C PHE A 241 3.37 -2.24 -14.35
N TYR A 242 2.69 -2.31 -13.19
CA TYR A 242 2.07 -3.55 -12.73
C TYR A 242 0.93 -4.03 -13.63
N LEU A 243 0.18 -3.12 -14.26
CA LEU A 243 -0.94 -3.47 -15.14
C LEU A 243 -0.56 -3.57 -16.61
N SER A 244 0.69 -3.27 -16.99
CA SER A 244 1.14 -3.42 -18.36
C SER A 244 1.04 -4.88 -18.82
N GLU A 245 0.37 -5.12 -19.95
CA GLU A 245 0.31 -6.43 -20.60
C GLU A 245 1.53 -6.65 -21.54
N SER A 246 2.18 -5.55 -21.95
CA SER A 246 3.41 -5.56 -22.76
C SER A 246 4.64 -5.53 -21.88
N GLU A 247 5.53 -6.51 -22.04
CA GLU A 247 6.83 -6.49 -21.34
C GLU A 247 7.69 -5.32 -21.79
N GLU A 248 7.63 -4.93 -23.06
CA GLU A 248 8.36 -3.78 -23.60
C GLU A 248 7.94 -2.47 -22.89
N ASN A 249 6.63 -2.23 -22.71
CA ASN A 249 6.15 -1.06 -21.99
C ASN A 249 6.55 -1.10 -20.51
N ALA A 250 6.50 -2.26 -19.89
CA ALA A 250 6.91 -2.44 -18.50
C ALA A 250 8.41 -2.16 -18.32
N THR A 251 9.26 -2.70 -19.18
CA THR A 251 10.72 -2.48 -19.11
C THR A 251 11.10 -1.05 -19.43
N ALA A 252 10.40 -0.36 -20.35
CA ALA A 252 10.62 1.04 -20.62
C ALA A 252 10.41 1.93 -19.37
N LEU A 253 9.41 1.63 -18.54
CA LEU A 253 9.20 2.32 -17.26
C LEU A 253 10.31 2.03 -16.25
N LEU A 254 10.83 0.79 -16.22
CA LEU A 254 11.96 0.46 -15.35
C LEU A 254 13.23 1.19 -15.79
N ASP A 255 13.49 1.27 -17.09
CA ASP A 255 14.64 1.99 -17.66
C ASP A 255 14.55 3.48 -17.35
N GLU A 256 13.37 4.11 -17.56
CA GLU A 256 13.13 5.50 -17.23
C GLU A 256 13.38 5.82 -15.75
N ARG A 257 12.98 4.91 -14.86
CA ARG A 257 13.12 5.07 -13.41
C ARG A 257 14.43 4.49 -12.85
N GLY A 258 15.29 3.94 -13.69
CA GLY A 258 16.53 3.28 -13.28
C GLY A 258 16.28 2.13 -12.32
N SER A 259 15.17 1.39 -12.49
CA SER A 259 14.77 0.35 -11.54
C SER A 259 15.47 -0.97 -11.85
N LYS A 260 16.03 -1.58 -10.80
CA LYS A 260 16.70 -2.88 -10.88
C LYS A 260 15.91 -4.01 -10.23
N TYR A 261 15.18 -3.70 -9.19
CA TYR A 261 14.39 -4.69 -8.45
C TYR A 261 12.92 -4.33 -8.47
N VAL A 262 12.07 -5.37 -8.40
CA VAL A 262 10.61 -5.26 -8.38
C VAL A 262 10.08 -6.03 -7.18
N PHE A 263 9.36 -5.34 -6.29
CA PHE A 263 8.63 -5.94 -5.17
C PHE A 263 7.16 -6.08 -5.51
N LEU A 264 6.58 -7.20 -5.13
CA LEU A 264 5.14 -7.41 -5.16
C LEU A 264 4.70 -8.39 -4.09
N ASP A 265 3.43 -8.32 -3.72
CA ASP A 265 2.87 -9.20 -2.72
C ASP A 265 1.47 -9.72 -3.07
N HIS A 266 0.98 -10.63 -2.22
CA HIS A 266 -0.36 -11.19 -2.34
C HIS A 266 -1.45 -10.10 -2.34
N SER A 267 -1.30 -9.08 -1.50
CA SER A 267 -2.31 -8.01 -1.40
C SER A 267 -2.46 -7.22 -2.70
N MET A 268 -1.37 -7.03 -3.45
CA MET A 268 -1.40 -6.35 -4.74
C MET A 268 -2.19 -7.16 -5.79
N ALA A 269 -2.07 -8.49 -5.75
CA ALA A 269 -2.76 -9.36 -6.70
C ALA A 269 -4.26 -9.51 -6.39
N TYR A 270 -4.71 -9.15 -5.18
CA TYR A 270 -6.11 -9.31 -4.73
C TYR A 270 -6.69 -8.02 -4.15
N GLY A 271 -6.37 -7.70 -2.89
CA GLY A 271 -7.04 -6.63 -2.14
C GLY A 271 -6.73 -5.22 -2.62
N LYS A 272 -5.52 -4.97 -3.14
CA LYS A 272 -5.06 -3.65 -3.60
C LYS A 272 -5.19 -3.45 -5.11
N LEU A 273 -5.58 -4.48 -5.86
CA LEU A 273 -5.69 -4.37 -7.32
C LEU A 273 -6.67 -3.28 -7.75
N GLY A 274 -7.76 -3.08 -7.00
CA GLY A 274 -8.71 -1.99 -7.25
C GLY A 274 -8.07 -0.61 -7.17
N ALA A 275 -7.22 -0.37 -6.17
CA ALA A 275 -6.47 0.87 -6.07
C ALA A 275 -5.46 1.01 -7.22
N ILE A 276 -4.73 -0.06 -7.55
CA ILE A 276 -3.75 -0.07 -8.65
C ILE A 276 -4.45 0.23 -9.99
N ALA A 277 -5.60 -0.41 -10.27
CA ALA A 277 -6.37 -0.20 -11.49
C ALA A 277 -6.86 1.26 -11.60
N ASN A 278 -7.40 1.80 -10.51
CA ASN A 278 -7.86 3.18 -10.51
C ASN A 278 -6.72 4.18 -10.77
N TRP A 279 -5.56 3.98 -10.17
CA TRP A 279 -4.41 4.85 -10.39
C TRP A 279 -3.79 4.70 -11.79
N ALA A 280 -4.03 3.58 -12.47
CA ALA A 280 -3.75 3.41 -13.89
C ALA A 280 -4.87 3.94 -14.80
N HIS A 281 -5.95 4.48 -14.24
CA HIS A 281 -7.17 4.89 -14.94
C HIS A 281 -7.86 3.74 -15.70
N GLU A 282 -7.83 2.55 -15.10
CA GLU A 282 -8.42 1.33 -15.67
C GLU A 282 -9.59 0.80 -14.82
N ASP A 283 -10.52 0.09 -15.48
CA ASP A 283 -11.68 -0.49 -14.80
C ASP A 283 -11.32 -1.84 -14.16
N LEU A 284 -11.48 -1.94 -12.83
CA LEU A 284 -11.25 -3.17 -12.06
C LEU A 284 -12.04 -4.36 -12.59
N THR A 285 -13.24 -4.16 -13.13
CA THR A 285 -14.09 -5.24 -13.65
C THR A 285 -13.49 -5.98 -14.85
N THR A 286 -12.48 -5.40 -15.49
CA THR A 286 -11.74 -6.06 -16.57
C THR A 286 -10.75 -7.11 -16.06
N TYR A 287 -10.33 -7.01 -14.80
CA TYR A 287 -9.35 -7.90 -14.16
C TYR A 287 -10.01 -8.99 -13.33
N PHE A 288 -11.23 -8.77 -12.85
CA PHE A 288 -12.00 -9.75 -12.10
C PHE A 288 -13.41 -9.88 -12.66
N MET A 289 -13.93 -11.10 -12.60
CA MET A 289 -15.33 -11.37 -12.85
C MET A 289 -16.01 -11.91 -11.58
N ALA A 290 -17.24 -11.48 -11.34
CA ALA A 290 -18.06 -12.04 -10.29
C ALA A 290 -18.77 -13.28 -10.83
N GLN A 291 -18.63 -14.42 -10.17
CA GLN A 291 -19.33 -15.65 -10.51
C GLN A 291 -20.19 -16.09 -9.33
N ASP A 292 -21.48 -16.26 -9.59
CA ASP A 292 -22.41 -16.81 -8.62
C ASP A 292 -22.55 -18.32 -8.84
N TYR A 293 -22.08 -19.13 -7.89
CA TYR A 293 -22.13 -20.59 -7.98
C TYR A 293 -23.41 -21.20 -7.39
N SER A 294 -24.17 -20.45 -6.59
CA SER A 294 -25.28 -21.06 -5.83
C SER A 294 -26.41 -20.11 -5.45
N GLY A 295 -26.44 -18.89 -5.99
CA GLY A 295 -27.41 -17.86 -5.60
C GLY A 295 -27.21 -17.30 -4.18
N THR A 296 -26.18 -17.76 -3.47
CA THR A 296 -25.89 -17.36 -2.07
C THR A 296 -24.45 -16.91 -1.86
N GLN A 297 -23.55 -17.21 -2.79
CA GLN A 297 -22.13 -16.86 -2.65
C GLN A 297 -21.55 -16.36 -3.97
N ILE A 298 -21.19 -15.09 -4.00
CA ILE A 298 -20.47 -14.47 -5.10
C ILE A 298 -18.97 -14.74 -4.90
N THR A 299 -18.36 -15.43 -5.85
CA THR A 299 -16.90 -15.64 -5.90
C THR A 299 -16.29 -14.71 -6.95
N VAL A 300 -15.21 -14.04 -6.58
CA VAL A 300 -14.48 -13.15 -7.49
C VAL A 300 -13.31 -13.94 -8.10
N ILE A 301 -13.29 -14.06 -9.43
CA ILE A 301 -12.31 -14.87 -10.16
C ILE A 301 -11.45 -13.94 -11.04
N PRO A 302 -10.10 -14.10 -11.01
CA PRO A 302 -9.20 -13.41 -11.93
C PRO A 302 -9.51 -13.72 -13.39
N THR A 303 -9.51 -12.69 -14.24
CA THR A 303 -9.67 -12.84 -15.69
C THR A 303 -8.33 -13.14 -16.37
N GLN A 304 -8.38 -13.60 -17.63
CA GLN A 304 -7.17 -13.77 -18.46
C GLN A 304 -6.38 -12.44 -18.58
N ARG A 305 -7.06 -11.30 -18.56
CA ARG A 305 -6.39 -10.00 -18.62
C ARG A 305 -5.46 -9.79 -17.43
N LEU A 306 -5.90 -10.11 -16.19
CA LEU A 306 -5.03 -10.03 -15.02
C LEU A 306 -3.78 -10.91 -15.19
N PHE A 307 -3.95 -12.13 -15.66
CA PHE A 307 -2.81 -13.05 -15.87
C PHE A 307 -1.83 -12.57 -16.94
N ASN A 308 -2.28 -11.76 -17.90
CA ASN A 308 -1.44 -11.19 -18.94
C ASN A 308 -0.66 -9.95 -18.47
N THR A 309 -1.08 -9.30 -17.37
CA THR A 309 -0.37 -8.13 -16.83
C THR A 309 1.01 -8.52 -16.27
N THR A 310 1.88 -7.53 -16.10
CA THR A 310 3.18 -7.71 -15.44
C THR A 310 2.97 -8.27 -14.01
N LEU A 311 2.05 -7.70 -13.24
CA LEU A 311 1.71 -8.21 -11.91
C LEU A 311 1.29 -9.67 -11.97
N GLY A 312 0.41 -10.02 -12.91
CA GLY A 312 -0.09 -11.39 -13.09
C GLY A 312 1.03 -12.37 -13.44
N LYS A 313 1.87 -12.03 -14.42
CA LYS A 313 3.02 -12.86 -14.85
C LYS A 313 4.01 -13.07 -13.71
N LEU A 314 4.33 -12.01 -12.96
CA LEU A 314 5.28 -12.11 -11.87
C LEU A 314 4.69 -12.88 -10.69
N TYR A 315 3.47 -12.55 -10.24
CA TYR A 315 2.90 -13.13 -9.03
C TYR A 315 2.43 -14.57 -9.21
N TYR A 316 1.62 -14.84 -10.25
CA TYR A 316 1.02 -16.17 -10.43
C TYR A 316 1.94 -17.16 -11.13
N PHE A 317 2.83 -16.69 -12.04
CA PHE A 317 3.61 -17.55 -12.92
C PHE A 317 5.13 -17.44 -12.72
N ASP A 318 5.60 -16.79 -11.64
CA ASP A 318 7.03 -16.68 -11.34
C ASP A 318 7.85 -16.13 -12.52
N ALA A 319 7.29 -15.14 -13.23
CA ALA A 319 7.83 -14.52 -14.44
C ALA A 319 7.92 -15.45 -15.68
N ALA A 320 7.24 -16.59 -15.70
CA ALA A 320 7.16 -17.39 -16.92
C ALA A 320 6.57 -16.56 -18.06
N GLY A 321 7.11 -16.72 -19.26
CA GLY A 321 6.74 -15.97 -20.46
C GLY A 321 7.31 -14.54 -20.53
N THR A 322 8.23 -14.17 -19.64
CA THR A 322 8.97 -12.90 -19.69
C THR A 322 10.45 -13.14 -20.00
N GLY A 323 11.10 -12.16 -20.63
CA GLY A 323 12.51 -12.25 -21.00
C GLY A 323 13.45 -11.48 -20.09
N HIS A 324 12.91 -10.61 -19.22
CA HIS A 324 13.69 -9.65 -18.46
C HIS A 324 13.52 -9.75 -16.93
N PHE A 325 12.59 -10.58 -16.46
CA PHE A 325 12.32 -10.69 -15.03
C PHE A 325 12.72 -12.08 -14.51
N ARG A 326 13.44 -12.11 -13.41
CA ARG A 326 13.77 -13.34 -12.69
C ARG A 326 13.42 -13.26 -11.22
N LEU A 327 12.80 -14.31 -10.68
CA LEU A 327 12.55 -14.46 -9.25
C LEU A 327 13.89 -14.65 -8.54
N ILE A 328 14.17 -13.80 -7.55
CA ILE A 328 15.41 -13.88 -6.76
C ILE A 328 15.17 -14.16 -5.28
N TYR A 329 13.95 -13.88 -4.81
CA TYR A 329 13.55 -14.16 -3.43
C TYR A 329 12.02 -14.29 -3.33
N GLU A 330 11.59 -15.22 -2.50
CA GLU A 330 10.20 -15.32 -2.05
C GLU A 330 10.13 -15.56 -0.54
N SER A 331 9.10 -15.01 0.12
CA SER A 331 8.93 -15.13 1.57
C SER A 331 8.43 -16.52 1.99
N ARG A 332 8.52 -16.81 3.30
CA ARG A 332 8.21 -18.14 3.85
C ARG A 332 6.72 -18.46 3.88
N THR A 333 5.87 -17.45 4.03
CA THR A 333 4.43 -17.67 4.11
C THR A 333 3.84 -17.82 2.71
N PHE A 334 3.17 -18.94 2.48
CA PHE A 334 2.45 -19.22 1.25
C PHE A 334 0.95 -19.08 1.49
N LEU A 335 0.28 -18.34 0.61
CA LEU A 335 -1.14 -18.01 0.69
C LEU A 335 -1.89 -18.53 -0.53
N GLY A 336 -3.21 -18.72 -0.36
CA GLY A 336 -4.09 -19.22 -1.40
C GLY A 336 -4.15 -20.74 -1.46
N GLU A 337 -5.01 -21.23 -2.35
CA GLU A 337 -5.18 -22.66 -2.61
C GLU A 337 -4.31 -23.07 -3.79
N ASN A 338 -4.11 -24.35 -3.96
CA ASN A 338 -3.20 -25.07 -4.84
C ASN A 338 -3.08 -24.51 -6.28
N PRO A 339 -1.92 -24.03 -6.72
CA PRO A 339 -0.70 -23.89 -5.95
C PRO A 339 -0.64 -22.58 -5.12
N ALA A 340 -0.38 -22.70 -3.83
CA ALA A 340 -0.17 -21.55 -2.97
C ALA A 340 1.01 -20.69 -3.46
N LYS A 341 0.92 -19.37 -3.23
CA LYS A 341 1.93 -18.38 -3.66
C LYS A 341 2.54 -17.69 -2.46
N ALA A 342 3.83 -17.41 -2.51
CA ALA A 342 4.50 -16.67 -1.45
C ALA A 342 3.85 -15.30 -1.24
N GLN A 343 3.78 -14.86 0.02
CA GLN A 343 3.17 -13.58 0.37
C GLN A 343 3.91 -12.41 -0.26
N VAL A 344 5.24 -12.42 -0.26
CA VAL A 344 6.10 -11.40 -0.88
C VAL A 344 7.05 -12.06 -1.86
N LYS A 345 7.26 -11.43 -3.01
CA LYS A 345 8.24 -11.85 -4.03
C LYS A 345 9.08 -10.68 -4.48
N ILE A 346 10.37 -10.94 -4.71
CA ILE A 346 11.32 -9.98 -5.27
C ILE A 346 11.82 -10.53 -6.60
N PHE A 347 11.74 -9.67 -7.61
CA PHE A 347 12.29 -9.97 -8.92
C PHE A 347 13.44 -9.02 -9.24
N GLU A 348 14.41 -9.50 -10.00
CA GLU A 348 15.45 -8.67 -10.60
C GLU A 348 15.12 -8.43 -12.06
N TYR A 349 15.25 -7.18 -12.49
CA TYR A 349 15.20 -6.78 -13.88
C TYR A 349 16.60 -6.91 -14.49
N VAL A 350 16.72 -7.68 -15.57
CA VAL A 350 17.98 -7.98 -16.26
C VAL A 350 17.85 -7.80 -17.77
N PRO A 351 18.94 -7.50 -18.48
CA PRO A 351 18.94 -7.49 -19.94
C PRO A 351 18.46 -8.81 -20.55
N GLY A 352 18.76 -9.96 -19.93
CA GLY A 352 18.38 -11.30 -20.39
C GLY A 352 19.20 -11.76 -21.60
N ALA A 353 19.62 -13.03 -21.61
CA ALA A 353 20.32 -13.62 -22.75
C ALA A 353 19.35 -13.85 -23.94
N LEU A 354 19.81 -13.63 -25.17
CA LEU A 354 19.03 -13.83 -26.38
C LEU A 354 19.33 -15.20 -27.00
N ILE A 355 18.42 -16.15 -26.87
CA ILE A 355 18.53 -17.44 -27.54
C ILE A 355 18.01 -17.29 -28.97
N ARG A 356 18.87 -17.53 -29.93
CA ARG A 356 18.55 -17.46 -31.36
C ARG A 356 18.59 -18.87 -31.98
N VAL A 357 17.46 -19.28 -32.53
CA VAL A 357 17.30 -20.61 -33.14
C VAL A 357 16.96 -20.46 -34.61
N ARG A 358 17.72 -21.14 -35.46
CA ARG A 358 17.35 -21.28 -36.89
C ARG A 358 16.40 -22.45 -37.05
N THR A 359 15.23 -22.22 -37.59
CA THR A 359 14.16 -23.20 -37.69
C THR A 359 13.40 -23.04 -39.02
N GLY A 360 12.59 -24.04 -39.39
CA GLY A 360 11.64 -23.91 -40.49
C GLY A 360 10.55 -22.86 -40.20
N ALA A 361 9.95 -22.31 -41.24
CA ALA A 361 9.02 -21.18 -41.14
C ALA A 361 7.79 -21.43 -40.22
N ASP A 362 7.38 -22.68 -40.04
CA ASP A 362 6.14 -23.03 -39.32
C ASP A 362 6.39 -23.73 -37.96
N GLN A 363 7.61 -23.70 -37.45
CA GLN A 363 7.94 -24.38 -36.19
C GLN A 363 7.92 -23.40 -34.99
N LYS A 364 7.02 -23.62 -34.05
CA LYS A 364 7.10 -22.93 -32.76
C LYS A 364 8.31 -23.45 -31.98
N VAL A 365 9.01 -22.54 -31.31
CA VAL A 365 10.12 -22.88 -30.44
C VAL A 365 9.82 -22.37 -29.01
N GLY A 366 10.09 -23.21 -28.07
CA GLY A 366 9.96 -22.87 -26.66
C GLY A 366 11.18 -23.29 -25.86
N CYS A 367 11.28 -22.81 -24.65
CA CYS A 367 12.25 -23.26 -23.67
C CYS A 367 11.58 -23.58 -22.32
N LEU A 368 12.22 -24.51 -21.62
CA LEU A 368 11.89 -24.84 -20.22
C LEU A 368 13.18 -24.82 -19.41
N LEU A 369 13.06 -24.35 -18.18
CA LEU A 369 14.12 -24.41 -17.18
C LEU A 369 13.51 -24.81 -15.85
N ASN A 370 13.98 -25.90 -15.26
CA ASN A 370 13.60 -26.30 -13.91
C ASN A 370 14.37 -25.47 -12.89
N MET A 371 13.66 -24.83 -12.00
CA MET A 371 14.20 -23.92 -10.99
C MET A 371 13.78 -24.36 -9.61
N THR A 372 14.59 -24.00 -8.62
CA THR A 372 14.26 -24.10 -7.19
C THR A 372 14.41 -22.71 -6.57
N SER A 373 13.42 -22.26 -5.80
CA SER A 373 13.48 -20.96 -5.09
C SER A 373 14.29 -21.05 -3.80
N ASN A 374 14.52 -19.91 -3.16
CA ASN A 374 15.14 -19.81 -1.84
C ASN A 374 14.34 -20.48 -0.69
N GLN A 375 13.11 -20.95 -0.98
CA GLN A 375 12.28 -21.72 -0.04
C GLN A 375 12.20 -23.21 -0.45
N ASP A 376 13.16 -23.71 -1.21
CA ASP A 376 13.20 -25.06 -1.75
C ASP A 376 11.96 -25.44 -2.58
N ARG A 377 11.20 -24.42 -3.06
CA ARG A 377 10.02 -24.65 -3.89
C ARG A 377 10.45 -24.87 -5.36
N PRO A 378 10.11 -26.02 -5.95
CA PRO A 378 10.32 -26.23 -7.39
C PRO A 378 9.34 -25.40 -8.20
N PHE A 379 9.83 -24.78 -9.27
CA PHE A 379 9.01 -24.11 -10.26
C PHE A 379 9.63 -24.24 -11.66
N ILE A 380 8.84 -24.02 -12.69
CA ILE A 380 9.30 -24.12 -14.08
C ILE A 380 9.22 -22.73 -14.70
N TYR A 381 10.38 -22.20 -15.12
CA TYR A 381 10.39 -21.09 -16.05
C TYR A 381 10.17 -21.62 -17.46
N ALA A 382 9.23 -21.05 -18.18
CA ALA A 382 8.91 -21.38 -19.57
C ALA A 382 8.77 -20.11 -20.40
N ASN A 383 9.27 -20.12 -21.62
CA ASN A 383 9.05 -19.07 -22.59
C ASN A 383 8.88 -19.65 -23.99
N GLN A 384 8.24 -18.93 -24.89
CA GLN A 384 8.04 -19.33 -26.27
C GLN A 384 8.05 -18.13 -27.22
N ALA A 385 8.51 -18.36 -28.42
CA ALA A 385 8.47 -17.37 -29.50
C ALA A 385 8.09 -18.01 -30.85
N ALA A 386 7.49 -17.20 -31.70
CA ALA A 386 7.22 -17.56 -33.08
C ALA A 386 8.38 -17.14 -33.99
N PRO A 387 8.77 -17.97 -34.99
CA PRO A 387 9.83 -17.59 -35.90
C PRO A 387 9.40 -16.43 -36.80
N LYS A 388 10.36 -15.54 -37.06
CA LYS A 388 10.26 -14.53 -38.10
C LYS A 388 11.31 -14.82 -39.17
N ASN A 389 10.91 -15.02 -40.40
CA ASN A 389 11.82 -15.36 -41.54
C ASN A 389 12.75 -16.57 -41.26
N GLY A 390 12.24 -17.59 -40.61
CA GLY A 390 13.03 -18.82 -40.30
C GLY A 390 14.03 -18.66 -39.16
N VAL A 391 13.99 -17.56 -38.43
CA VAL A 391 14.78 -17.33 -37.20
C VAL A 391 13.83 -17.05 -36.06
N MET A 392 14.01 -17.72 -34.95
CA MET A 392 13.34 -17.42 -33.69
C MET A 392 14.33 -16.78 -32.74
N GLU A 393 13.90 -15.71 -32.12
CA GLU A 393 14.63 -15.02 -31.06
C GLU A 393 13.77 -15.01 -29.76
N MET A 394 14.35 -15.50 -28.70
CA MET A 394 13.69 -15.59 -27.40
C MET A 394 14.64 -15.16 -26.31
N ARG A 395 14.23 -14.19 -25.51
CA ARG A 395 15.00 -13.69 -24.38
C ARG A 395 14.71 -14.51 -23.13
N VAL A 396 15.75 -14.78 -22.33
CA VAL A 396 15.66 -15.57 -21.10
C VAL A 396 16.40 -14.89 -19.97
N PRO A 397 15.80 -14.74 -18.76
CA PRO A 397 16.36 -13.96 -17.67
C PRO A 397 17.22 -14.77 -16.68
N TYR A 398 17.16 -16.09 -16.71
CA TYR A 398 17.89 -16.95 -15.80
C TYR A 398 19.19 -17.46 -16.43
N SER A 399 20.28 -17.45 -15.63
CA SER A 399 21.46 -18.23 -15.96
C SER A 399 21.28 -19.69 -15.49
N THR A 400 22.03 -20.60 -16.08
CA THR A 400 22.15 -21.99 -15.60
C THR A 400 23.20 -22.12 -14.49
N GLU A 401 23.83 -21.04 -14.11
CA GLU A 401 24.71 -20.92 -12.96
C GLU A 401 23.88 -20.52 -11.72
N SER A 402 24.23 -21.07 -10.55
CA SER A 402 23.57 -20.71 -9.31
C SER A 402 23.86 -19.26 -8.94
N ARG A 403 22.81 -18.47 -8.75
CA ARG A 403 22.91 -17.11 -8.24
C ARG A 403 21.80 -16.85 -7.24
N TYR A 404 22.12 -16.12 -6.17
CA TYR A 404 21.25 -16.03 -5.02
C TYR A 404 20.96 -17.44 -4.48
N GLU A 405 19.84 -17.61 -3.82
CA GLU A 405 19.36 -18.92 -3.36
C GLU A 405 18.38 -19.57 -4.33
N CYS A 406 18.13 -18.93 -5.49
CA CYS A 406 17.33 -19.49 -6.57
C CYS A 406 18.27 -20.09 -7.62
N ALA A 407 18.13 -21.39 -7.88
CA ALA A 407 19.06 -22.15 -8.71
C ALA A 407 18.33 -22.91 -9.83
N ALA A 408 18.99 -22.98 -11.00
CA ALA A 408 18.60 -23.89 -12.05
C ALA A 408 19.05 -25.31 -11.71
N ALA A 409 18.14 -26.29 -11.86
CA ALA A 409 18.47 -27.69 -11.65
C ALA A 409 19.25 -28.30 -12.84
N ASP A 410 18.93 -27.83 -14.05
CA ASP A 410 19.41 -28.37 -15.33
C ASP A 410 19.69 -27.23 -16.33
N PRO A 411 20.36 -27.48 -17.46
CA PRO A 411 20.40 -26.56 -18.59
C PRO A 411 19.00 -26.31 -19.19
N TYR A 412 18.83 -25.15 -19.87
CA TYR A 412 17.61 -24.92 -20.63
C TYR A 412 17.32 -26.04 -21.60
N LEU A 413 16.13 -26.58 -21.57
CA LEU A 413 15.61 -27.46 -22.61
C LEU A 413 14.96 -26.63 -23.71
N ILE A 414 15.64 -26.43 -24.82
CA ILE A 414 15.09 -25.78 -26.03
C ILE A 414 14.41 -26.85 -26.88
N PHE A 415 13.16 -26.62 -27.24
CA PHE A 415 12.42 -27.54 -28.10
C PHE A 415 11.80 -26.82 -29.29
N SER A 416 11.84 -27.49 -30.43
CA SER A 416 11.19 -27.06 -31.65
C SER A 416 10.35 -28.18 -32.19
N GLY A 417 9.07 -27.95 -32.48
CA GLY A 417 8.16 -28.99 -32.90
C GLY A 417 7.17 -28.57 -33.97
N ASN A 418 6.77 -29.54 -34.80
CA ASN A 418 5.63 -29.48 -35.68
C ASN A 418 4.87 -30.83 -35.61
N GLN A 419 3.87 -31.02 -36.47
CA GLN A 419 3.08 -32.24 -36.51
C GLN A 419 3.89 -33.52 -36.81
N MET A 420 5.14 -33.41 -37.31
CA MET A 420 6.00 -34.52 -37.64
C MET A 420 6.99 -34.94 -36.57
N GLY A 421 7.16 -34.14 -35.51
CA GLY A 421 8.05 -34.46 -34.40
C GLY A 421 8.59 -33.26 -33.64
N VAL A 422 9.22 -33.55 -32.51
CA VAL A 422 9.84 -32.53 -31.62
C VAL A 422 11.36 -32.77 -31.60
N ARG A 423 12.14 -31.71 -31.85
CA ARG A 423 13.59 -31.70 -31.65
C ARG A 423 13.86 -31.01 -30.32
N MET A 424 14.83 -31.49 -29.56
CA MET A 424 15.20 -30.96 -28.25
C MET A 424 16.71 -30.77 -28.16
N LYS A 425 17.14 -29.74 -27.47
CA LYS A 425 18.55 -29.44 -27.19
C LYS A 425 18.72 -28.79 -25.84
N HIS A 426 19.72 -29.23 -25.09
CA HIS A 426 20.13 -28.57 -23.83
C HIS A 426 21.08 -27.42 -24.14
N VAL A 427 20.89 -26.28 -23.46
CA VAL A 427 21.66 -25.07 -23.68
C VAL A 427 22.01 -24.46 -22.30
N ASN A 428 23.30 -24.26 -22.07
CA ASN A 428 23.77 -23.50 -20.92
C ASN A 428 23.73 -22.01 -21.24
N VAL A 429 23.35 -21.23 -20.26
CA VAL A 429 23.34 -19.77 -20.29
C VAL A 429 24.16 -19.28 -19.10
N SER A 430 25.24 -18.57 -19.35
CA SER A 430 26.08 -18.00 -18.28
C SER A 430 25.43 -16.77 -17.67
N GLU A 431 25.83 -16.41 -16.47
CA GLU A 431 25.36 -15.16 -15.83
C GLU A 431 25.79 -13.93 -16.63
N ASP A 432 26.98 -13.96 -17.21
CA ASP A 432 27.47 -12.91 -18.12
C ASP A 432 26.61 -12.73 -19.36
N ASP A 433 26.10 -13.83 -19.94
CA ASP A 433 25.20 -13.75 -21.10
C ASP A 433 23.88 -13.05 -20.73
N VAL A 434 23.35 -13.33 -19.53
CA VAL A 434 22.14 -12.69 -19.01
C VAL A 434 22.37 -11.20 -18.77
N LEU A 435 23.44 -10.85 -18.05
CA LEU A 435 23.72 -9.47 -17.64
C LEU A 435 24.13 -8.55 -18.81
N GLN A 436 24.72 -9.12 -19.86
CA GLN A 436 25.14 -8.37 -21.05
C GLN A 436 24.17 -8.51 -22.25
N GLY A 437 23.09 -9.27 -22.08
CA GLY A 437 22.13 -9.51 -23.17
C GLY A 437 22.73 -10.21 -24.38
N ARG A 438 23.74 -11.09 -24.18
CA ARG A 438 24.45 -11.75 -25.26
C ARG A 438 23.55 -12.73 -26.03
N THR A 439 23.87 -12.90 -27.33
CA THR A 439 23.17 -13.84 -28.17
C THR A 439 23.84 -15.21 -28.12
N ILE A 440 23.04 -16.26 -27.93
CA ILE A 440 23.43 -17.66 -27.94
C ILE A 440 22.77 -18.32 -29.15
N GLU A 441 23.59 -18.73 -30.12
CA GLU A 441 23.13 -19.40 -31.36
C GLU A 441 22.87 -20.90 -31.08
N VAL A 442 21.68 -21.35 -31.41
CA VAL A 442 21.27 -22.77 -31.25
C VAL A 442 20.88 -23.34 -32.60
N ALA A 443 21.54 -24.40 -32.99
CA ALA A 443 21.20 -25.19 -34.16
C ALA A 443 20.69 -26.57 -33.74
N PHE A 444 19.61 -27.05 -34.38
CA PHE A 444 19.04 -28.38 -34.17
C PHE A 444 19.54 -29.38 -35.19
#